data_e9daab434715f67429888de63496a56e
#
_entry.id   e9daab434715f67429888de63496a56e
#
_cell.length_a   1.000
_cell.length_b   1.000
_cell.length_c   1.000
_cell.angle_alpha   90.00
_cell.angle_beta   90.00
_cell.angle_gamma   90.00
#
_symmetry.space_group_name_H-M   'P 1'
#
loop_
_entity.id
_entity.type
_entity.pdbx_description
1 polymer ?
#
loop_
_entity_poly.entity_id
_entity_poly.type
_entity_poly.pdbx_seq_one_letter_code
_entity_poly.pdbx_strand_id
1 'polypeptide(L)'
;MSDVDIFHAPRDFEFHDFDTRNVTASDGGTATLRFPRLDADAVHALAASVRRHRAEKLARYSTDGIVDVIARAVELWTDPEYPERRLAERLIPAVTGYDASMVRIELKRYMRMFRRRELLRFVDDELNCPQMLDEYRPNRSGGYTRLYGPELSFHVFSSNVPGIPVWSMTMGLLTKSAILGKSSFDEPLMPVLFARSLASVDPDMADALAIVPWRGGTVDLEDAAIGEADAVVAYGSSHTTEAIRPRVRAGKPFLSYGAKIGFSLIGREALRADLYAGTVHRMAIDVATYDQQSCLAPQTMFVERGGAMSPAQVAELLASELDGQQRKYPRSTPSEEESMAIQRLRSTAQMKALMLGAGPMAAAAGNADDAPSDDPFVVQSRSGTDWTVLYYPSIGMADSLSTPLNRTVNIVAVDHVEDALPTLRHYAQWLQTCGVALAPDRLFDVAQRVGETGIDRICPVGEMNRAKSGWHHDGGFNLLDLVHAVDIERNTDMYCDGFDMDVE
;
A
#
# COMPACT_ATOMS: atom_id res chain seq x y z
N MET A 1 24.80 -19.33 -11.89
CA MET A 1 23.37 -19.34 -11.57
C MET A 1 23.25 -19.48 -10.06
N SER A 2 22.52 -18.63 -9.40
CA SER A 2 22.23 -18.74 -7.97
C SER A 2 20.76 -19.16 -7.82
N ASP A 3 20.53 -20.28 -7.14
CA ASP A 3 19.19 -20.70 -6.78
C ASP A 3 18.71 -19.83 -5.60
N VAL A 4 17.48 -19.34 -5.68
CA VAL A 4 16.85 -18.49 -4.67
C VAL A 4 15.52 -19.12 -4.27
N ASP A 5 15.46 -19.57 -3.03
CA ASP A 5 14.23 -20.11 -2.47
C ASP A 5 13.22 -18.97 -2.24
N ILE A 6 12.02 -19.11 -2.78
CA ILE A 6 10.95 -18.15 -2.72
C ILE A 6 9.89 -18.64 -1.71
N PHE A 7 10.37 -18.99 -0.55
CA PHE A 7 9.55 -19.35 0.60
C PHE A 7 10.33 -19.15 1.90
N HIS A 8 9.60 -19.06 2.99
CA HIS A 8 10.08 -19.15 4.34
C HIS A 8 9.15 -20.10 5.12
N ALA A 9 9.73 -20.97 5.93
CA ALA A 9 9.01 -21.87 6.81
C ALA A 9 9.75 -22.00 8.14
N PRO A 10 9.09 -22.47 9.21
CA PRO A 10 9.75 -22.84 10.46
C PRO A 10 10.91 -23.79 10.23
N ARG A 11 11.97 -23.73 11.06
CA ARG A 11 13.20 -24.55 10.91
C ARG A 11 12.96 -26.05 11.00
N ASP A 12 11.85 -26.47 11.56
CA ASP A 12 11.43 -27.87 11.69
C ASP A 12 10.46 -28.33 10.60
N PHE A 13 10.25 -27.53 9.56
CA PHE A 13 9.43 -27.85 8.40
C PHE A 13 10.23 -27.91 7.12
N GLU A 14 10.13 -29.01 6.37
CA GLU A 14 10.86 -29.22 5.13
C GLU A 14 9.90 -29.43 3.96
N PHE A 15 10.20 -28.76 2.82
CA PHE A 15 9.56 -29.04 1.54
C PHE A 15 10.38 -30.02 0.73
N HIS A 16 9.74 -30.93 0.00
CA HIS A 16 10.40 -31.96 -0.77
C HIS A 16 10.37 -31.70 -2.28
N ASP A 17 9.30 -31.13 -2.79
CA ASP A 17 9.09 -30.90 -4.21
C ASP A 17 9.08 -29.40 -4.55
N PHE A 18 9.72 -29.05 -5.69
CA PHE A 18 9.88 -27.66 -6.10
C PHE A 18 9.63 -27.48 -7.59
N ASP A 19 8.95 -26.39 -7.94
CA ASP A 19 8.96 -25.79 -9.26
C ASP A 19 10.03 -24.71 -9.35
N THR A 20 10.51 -24.42 -10.57
CA THR A 20 11.53 -23.40 -10.79
C THR A 20 11.12 -22.42 -11.88
N ARG A 21 11.58 -21.17 -11.74
CA ARG A 21 11.43 -20.12 -12.77
C ARG A 21 12.75 -19.37 -12.91
N ASN A 22 13.30 -19.33 -14.13
CA ASN A 22 14.46 -18.52 -14.42
C ASN A 22 14.05 -17.07 -14.66
N VAL A 23 14.81 -16.13 -14.10
CA VAL A 23 14.65 -14.71 -14.30
C VAL A 23 15.98 -14.08 -14.68
N THR A 24 15.94 -13.06 -15.56
CA THR A 24 17.11 -12.26 -15.88
C THR A 24 17.14 -11.09 -14.91
N ALA A 25 18.15 -11.07 -14.05
CA ALA A 25 18.31 -10.04 -13.03
C ALA A 25 18.67 -8.68 -13.66
N SER A 26 18.52 -7.60 -12.89
CA SER A 26 18.81 -6.23 -13.33
C SER A 26 20.27 -5.98 -13.73
N ASP A 27 21.19 -6.83 -13.26
CA ASP A 27 22.62 -6.84 -13.63
C ASP A 27 22.93 -7.67 -14.88
N GLY A 28 21.91 -8.25 -15.54
CA GLY A 28 22.03 -9.14 -16.69
C GLY A 28 22.36 -10.60 -16.34
N GLY A 29 22.57 -10.91 -15.07
CA GLY A 29 22.78 -12.28 -14.60
C GLY A 29 21.49 -13.08 -14.56
N THR A 30 21.58 -14.40 -14.54
CA THR A 30 20.42 -15.31 -14.40
C THR A 30 20.31 -15.80 -12.96
N ALA A 31 19.09 -15.79 -12.40
CA ALA A 31 18.73 -16.41 -11.14
C ALA A 31 17.62 -17.44 -11.36
N THR A 32 17.66 -18.54 -10.62
CA THR A 32 16.61 -19.55 -10.60
C THR A 32 15.80 -19.40 -9.31
N LEU A 33 14.54 -19.02 -9.45
CA LEU A 33 13.60 -18.95 -8.32
C LEU A 33 13.00 -20.33 -8.10
N ARG A 34 13.07 -20.83 -6.85
CA ARG A 34 12.52 -22.13 -6.45
C ARG A 34 11.24 -21.91 -5.63
N PHE A 35 10.17 -22.59 -6.01
CA PHE A 35 8.84 -22.50 -5.39
C PHE A 35 8.45 -23.89 -4.86
N PRO A 36 8.03 -24.04 -3.60
CA PRO A 36 7.55 -25.33 -3.10
C PRO A 36 6.23 -25.69 -3.79
N ARG A 37 6.08 -26.98 -4.12
CA ARG A 37 4.78 -27.52 -4.51
C ARG A 37 3.96 -27.78 -3.26
N LEU A 38 2.75 -27.25 -3.25
CA LEU A 38 1.86 -27.28 -2.10
C LEU A 38 0.58 -28.02 -2.46
N ASP A 39 0.06 -28.75 -1.48
CA ASP A 39 -1.29 -29.25 -1.40
C ASP A 39 -1.96 -28.74 -0.11
N ALA A 40 -3.24 -29.06 0.09
CA ALA A 40 -3.97 -28.66 1.28
C ALA A 40 -3.34 -29.21 2.57
N ASP A 41 -2.83 -30.43 2.54
CA ASP A 41 -2.21 -31.08 3.70
C ASP A 41 -0.92 -30.34 4.11
N ALA A 42 -0.11 -29.90 3.16
CA ALA A 42 1.06 -29.07 3.43
C ALA A 42 0.68 -27.73 4.06
N VAL A 43 -0.42 -27.10 3.62
CA VAL A 43 -0.95 -25.86 4.22
C VAL A 43 -1.41 -26.09 5.65
N HIS A 44 -2.15 -27.18 5.93
CA HIS A 44 -2.55 -27.58 7.29
C HIS A 44 -1.32 -27.83 8.19
N ALA A 45 -0.33 -28.55 7.69
CA ALA A 45 0.90 -28.85 8.43
C ALA A 45 1.71 -27.58 8.75
N LEU A 46 1.82 -26.63 7.79
CA LEU A 46 2.45 -25.31 8.01
C LEU A 46 1.69 -24.51 9.07
N ALA A 47 0.37 -24.44 8.98
CA ALA A 47 -0.46 -23.74 9.96
C ALA A 47 -0.27 -24.32 11.37
N ALA A 48 -0.25 -25.64 11.51
CA ALA A 48 -0.01 -26.32 12.78
C ALA A 48 1.40 -26.01 13.34
N SER A 49 2.43 -26.00 12.48
CA SER A 49 3.80 -25.69 12.88
C SER A 49 3.94 -24.25 13.38
N VAL A 50 3.48 -23.24 12.61
CA VAL A 50 3.59 -21.84 13.04
C VAL A 50 2.77 -21.54 14.31
N ARG A 51 1.58 -22.18 14.50
CA ARG A 51 0.80 -22.08 15.75
C ARG A 51 1.57 -22.61 16.94
N ARG A 52 2.25 -23.74 16.80
CA ARG A 52 3.08 -24.32 17.86
C ARG A 52 4.20 -23.35 18.25
N HIS A 53 4.96 -22.84 17.28
CA HIS A 53 6.02 -21.88 17.55
C HIS A 53 5.51 -20.56 18.14
N ARG A 54 4.34 -20.09 17.70
CA ARG A 54 3.66 -18.95 18.32
C ARG A 54 3.39 -19.21 19.79
N ALA A 55 2.77 -20.35 20.14
CA ALA A 55 2.41 -20.67 21.52
C ALA A 55 3.63 -20.86 22.43
N GLU A 56 4.69 -21.50 21.93
CA GLU A 56 5.90 -21.79 22.68
C GLU A 56 6.81 -20.58 22.85
N LYS A 57 6.87 -19.68 21.86
CA LYS A 57 7.84 -18.60 21.76
C LYS A 57 7.19 -17.22 21.60
N LEU A 58 6.58 -16.91 20.45
CA LEU A 58 6.13 -15.56 20.10
C LEU A 58 5.15 -14.97 21.12
N ALA A 59 4.22 -15.77 21.66
CA ALA A 59 3.25 -15.32 22.65
C ALA A 59 3.87 -14.81 23.97
N ARG A 60 5.14 -15.15 24.24
CA ARG A 60 5.87 -14.76 25.45
C ARG A 60 6.70 -13.47 25.28
N TYR A 61 6.87 -12.99 24.06
CA TYR A 61 7.55 -11.72 23.83
C TYR A 61 6.70 -10.58 24.40
N SER A 62 7.35 -9.58 24.97
CA SER A 62 6.69 -8.30 25.20
C SER A 62 6.51 -7.56 23.87
N THR A 63 5.54 -6.67 23.80
CA THR A 63 5.31 -5.82 22.63
C THR A 63 6.58 -5.03 22.28
N ASP A 64 7.27 -4.47 23.29
CA ASP A 64 8.55 -3.76 23.10
C ASP A 64 9.65 -4.69 22.55
N GLY A 65 9.70 -5.95 22.99
CA GLY A 65 10.63 -6.96 22.47
C GLY A 65 10.37 -7.28 20.98
N ILE A 66 9.11 -7.37 20.57
CA ILE A 66 8.74 -7.56 19.16
C ILE A 66 9.17 -6.34 18.32
N VAL A 67 8.91 -5.13 18.84
CA VAL A 67 9.34 -3.88 18.19
C VAL A 67 10.86 -3.86 18.02
N ASP A 68 11.63 -4.28 19.02
CA ASP A 68 13.11 -4.32 18.95
C ASP A 68 13.61 -5.30 17.88
N VAL A 69 13.02 -6.50 17.79
CA VAL A 69 13.40 -7.48 16.76
C VAL A 69 13.10 -6.95 15.35
N ILE A 70 11.90 -6.41 15.13
CA ILE A 70 11.52 -5.83 13.83
C ILE A 70 12.45 -4.67 13.46
N ALA A 71 12.70 -3.75 14.41
CA ALA A 71 13.56 -2.60 14.17
C ALA A 71 15.00 -3.00 13.82
N ARG A 72 15.55 -4.01 14.50
CA ARG A 72 16.88 -4.56 14.18
C ARG A 72 16.91 -5.23 12.81
N ALA A 73 15.89 -6.00 12.45
CA ALA A 73 15.79 -6.60 11.13
C ALA A 73 15.74 -5.53 10.02
N VAL A 74 14.98 -4.45 10.25
CA VAL A 74 14.89 -3.31 9.32
C VAL A 74 16.20 -2.52 9.24
N GLU A 75 16.96 -2.43 10.33
CA GLU A 75 18.25 -1.75 10.33
C GLU A 75 19.27 -2.41 9.41
N LEU A 76 19.23 -3.74 9.26
CA LEU A 76 20.05 -4.47 8.29
C LEU A 76 19.87 -3.93 6.86
N TRP A 77 18.66 -3.50 6.50
CA TRP A 77 18.35 -2.92 5.18
C TRP A 77 18.92 -1.51 4.97
N THR A 78 19.54 -0.90 5.97
CA THR A 78 20.27 0.36 5.80
C THR A 78 21.66 0.13 5.22
N ASP A 79 22.24 -1.06 5.45
CA ASP A 79 23.52 -1.47 4.87
C ASP A 79 23.37 -1.84 3.40
N PRO A 80 24.07 -1.17 2.46
CA PRO A 80 24.04 -1.52 1.04
C PRO A 80 24.61 -2.91 0.73
N GLU A 81 25.45 -3.46 1.61
CA GLU A 81 26.09 -4.77 1.44
C GLU A 81 25.27 -5.91 2.05
N TYR A 82 24.15 -5.60 2.72
CA TYR A 82 23.29 -6.63 3.30
C TYR A 82 22.76 -7.58 2.20
N PRO A 83 22.96 -8.91 2.34
CA PRO A 83 22.67 -9.85 1.26
C PRO A 83 21.23 -9.81 0.75
N GLU A 84 20.23 -9.76 1.67
CA GLU A 84 18.81 -9.75 1.30
C GLU A 84 18.41 -8.43 0.61
N ARG A 85 18.99 -7.31 1.03
CA ARG A 85 18.82 -6.03 0.34
C ARG A 85 19.39 -6.07 -1.08
N ARG A 86 20.61 -6.57 -1.25
CA ARG A 86 21.24 -6.72 -2.58
C ARG A 86 20.42 -7.64 -3.47
N LEU A 87 19.91 -8.73 -2.90
CA LEU A 87 19.07 -9.67 -3.63
C LEU A 87 17.73 -9.00 -4.05
N ALA A 88 17.09 -8.23 -3.17
CA ALA A 88 15.90 -7.46 -3.47
C ALA A 88 16.16 -6.42 -4.58
N GLU A 89 17.20 -5.60 -4.46
CA GLU A 89 17.56 -4.57 -5.45
C GLU A 89 17.91 -5.18 -6.82
N ARG A 90 18.39 -6.42 -6.83
CA ARG A 90 18.75 -7.16 -8.04
C ARG A 90 17.55 -7.84 -8.69
N LEU A 91 16.66 -8.47 -7.93
CA LEU A 91 15.62 -9.36 -8.45
C LEU A 91 14.20 -8.76 -8.47
N ILE A 92 13.86 -7.83 -7.58
CA ILE A 92 12.53 -7.18 -7.62
C ILE A 92 12.31 -6.47 -8.96
N PRO A 93 13.26 -5.68 -9.50
CA PRO A 93 13.10 -5.13 -10.85
C PRO A 93 12.86 -6.18 -11.94
N ALA A 94 13.50 -7.35 -11.82
CA ALA A 94 13.38 -8.42 -12.79
C ALA A 94 12.00 -9.10 -12.80
N VAL A 95 11.33 -9.17 -11.65
CA VAL A 95 10.00 -9.82 -11.54
C VAL A 95 8.85 -8.83 -11.70
N THR A 96 9.04 -7.55 -11.32
CA THR A 96 8.00 -6.52 -11.39
C THR A 96 8.09 -5.65 -12.64
N GLY A 97 9.27 -5.60 -13.27
CA GLY A 97 9.56 -4.66 -14.36
C GLY A 97 9.85 -3.22 -13.90
N TYR A 98 9.77 -2.91 -12.61
CA TYR A 98 10.06 -1.58 -12.09
C TYR A 98 11.52 -1.18 -12.30
N ASP A 99 11.78 0.10 -12.48
CA ASP A 99 13.14 0.63 -12.59
C ASP A 99 13.97 0.30 -11.32
N ALA A 100 15.19 -0.19 -11.52
CA ALA A 100 16.06 -0.63 -10.42
C ALA A 100 16.44 0.52 -9.46
N SER A 101 16.59 1.73 -9.97
CA SER A 101 16.91 2.90 -9.12
C SER A 101 15.70 3.33 -8.30
N MET A 102 14.49 3.24 -8.88
CA MET A 102 13.24 3.49 -8.17
C MET A 102 13.04 2.45 -7.05
N VAL A 103 13.20 1.16 -7.35
CA VAL A 103 13.10 0.08 -6.35
C VAL A 103 14.07 0.33 -5.20
N ARG A 104 15.34 0.61 -5.49
CA ARG A 104 16.36 0.87 -4.46
C ARG A 104 16.01 2.05 -3.55
N ILE A 105 15.51 3.15 -4.14
CA ILE A 105 15.16 4.37 -3.38
C ILE A 105 13.92 4.10 -2.51
N GLU A 106 12.88 3.51 -3.11
CA GLU A 106 11.61 3.34 -2.42
C GLU A 106 11.68 2.23 -1.35
N LEU A 107 12.41 1.14 -1.56
CA LEU A 107 12.67 0.14 -0.50
C LEU A 107 13.36 0.78 0.71
N LYS A 108 14.41 1.58 0.48
CA LYS A 108 15.10 2.27 1.57
C LYS A 108 14.18 3.23 2.32
N ARG A 109 13.27 3.92 1.61
CA ARG A 109 12.30 4.83 2.22
C ARG A 109 11.25 4.06 3.01
N TYR A 110 10.74 2.98 2.42
CA TYR A 110 9.71 2.15 3.04
C TYR A 110 10.20 1.52 4.36
N MET A 111 11.41 0.97 4.37
CA MET A 111 11.99 0.39 5.59
C MET A 111 12.11 1.39 6.75
N ARG A 112 12.26 2.68 6.49
CA ARG A 112 12.32 3.70 7.55
C ARG A 112 11.05 3.80 8.38
N MET A 113 9.90 3.34 7.87
CA MET A 113 8.63 3.32 8.59
C MET A 113 8.63 2.35 9.77
N PHE A 114 9.53 1.36 9.76
CA PHE A 114 9.62 0.29 10.76
C PHE A 114 10.78 0.49 11.74
N ARG A 115 11.36 1.68 11.82
CA ARG A 115 12.33 2.01 12.86
C ARG A 115 11.67 1.98 14.23
N ARG A 116 12.43 1.64 15.26
CA ARG A 116 11.93 1.50 16.63
C ARG A 116 11.01 2.65 17.05
N ARG A 117 11.45 3.89 16.83
CA ARG A 117 10.67 5.09 17.17
C ARG A 117 9.31 5.14 16.45
N GLU A 118 9.28 4.77 15.17
CA GLU A 118 8.07 4.83 14.36
C GLU A 118 7.10 3.70 14.76
N LEU A 119 7.62 2.51 15.07
CA LEU A 119 6.82 1.38 15.55
C LEU A 119 6.23 1.65 16.94
N LEU A 120 7.01 2.20 17.87
CA LEU A 120 6.49 2.57 19.19
C LEU A 120 5.37 3.60 19.07
N ARG A 121 5.57 4.65 18.27
CA ARG A 121 4.52 5.64 18.02
C ARG A 121 3.27 4.97 17.43
N PHE A 122 3.42 4.10 16.45
CA PHE A 122 2.31 3.38 15.83
C PHE A 122 1.51 2.56 16.85
N VAL A 123 2.20 1.81 17.70
CA VAL A 123 1.53 0.98 18.71
C VAL A 123 0.85 1.85 19.77
N ASP A 124 1.48 2.97 20.18
CA ASP A 124 0.91 3.93 21.12
C ASP A 124 -0.33 4.65 20.54
N ASP A 125 -0.26 5.11 19.28
CA ASP A 125 -1.35 5.80 18.60
C ASP A 125 -2.59 4.89 18.44
N GLU A 126 -2.38 3.59 18.15
CA GLU A 126 -3.48 2.66 17.96
C GLU A 126 -4.06 2.09 19.26
N LEU A 127 -3.22 1.79 20.23
CA LEU A 127 -3.63 1.04 21.42
C LEU A 127 -3.77 1.87 22.69
N ASN A 128 -3.25 3.11 22.71
CA ASN A 128 -3.21 3.99 23.89
C ASN A 128 -2.42 3.40 25.08
N CYS A 129 -2.39 2.08 25.24
CA CYS A 129 -1.67 1.34 26.26
C CYS A 129 -1.18 0.02 25.65
N PRO A 130 -0.05 0.00 24.94
CA PRO A 130 0.48 -1.18 24.26
C PRO A 130 0.69 -2.39 25.19
N GLN A 131 0.98 -2.13 26.47
CA GLN A 131 1.16 -3.17 27.47
C GLN A 131 -0.09 -4.03 27.70
N MET A 132 -1.27 -3.59 27.23
CA MET A 132 -2.47 -4.44 27.23
C MET A 132 -2.32 -5.70 26.35
N LEU A 133 -1.41 -5.70 25.38
CA LEU A 133 -1.04 -6.92 24.61
C LEU A 133 -0.21 -7.91 25.43
N ASP A 134 0.41 -7.45 26.52
CA ASP A 134 1.33 -8.23 27.34
C ASP A 134 0.66 -8.73 28.63
N GLU A 135 -0.13 -7.88 29.28
CA GLU A 135 -0.72 -8.12 30.59
C GLU A 135 -2.04 -7.36 30.79
N TYR A 136 -2.77 -7.69 31.85
CA TYR A 136 -3.94 -6.91 32.27
C TYR A 136 -3.51 -5.55 32.81
N ARG A 137 -4.08 -4.47 32.27
CA ARG A 137 -3.81 -3.09 32.67
C ARG A 137 -5.06 -2.41 33.17
N PRO A 138 -4.96 -1.53 34.19
CA PRO A 138 -6.11 -0.78 34.69
C PRO A 138 -6.83 0.00 33.58
N ASN A 139 -8.13 -0.08 33.53
CA ASN A 139 -8.98 0.69 32.65
C ASN A 139 -9.69 1.83 33.35
N ARG A 140 -10.30 2.72 32.57
CA ARG A 140 -10.97 3.93 33.11
C ARG A 140 -12.23 3.63 33.93
N SER A 141 -12.83 2.45 33.81
CA SER A 141 -13.99 2.01 34.57
C SER A 141 -13.62 1.46 35.97
N GLY A 142 -12.33 1.33 36.27
CA GLY A 142 -11.81 0.84 37.54
C GLY A 142 -11.56 -0.67 37.57
N GLY A 143 -11.72 -1.35 36.44
CA GLY A 143 -11.30 -2.75 36.26
C GLY A 143 -10.00 -2.84 35.47
N TYR A 144 -9.79 -3.96 34.79
CA TYR A 144 -8.58 -4.23 34.02
C TYR A 144 -8.97 -4.71 32.63
N THR A 145 -8.14 -4.37 31.61
CA THR A 145 -8.31 -4.85 30.22
C THR A 145 -7.03 -5.49 29.75
N ARG A 146 -7.15 -6.60 29.01
CA ARG A 146 -6.07 -7.18 28.20
C ARG A 146 -6.55 -7.42 26.77
N LEU A 147 -5.63 -7.22 25.82
CA LEU A 147 -5.86 -7.45 24.38
C LEU A 147 -5.21 -8.77 23.94
N TYR A 148 -5.93 -9.53 23.15
CA TYR A 148 -5.47 -10.80 22.58
C TYR A 148 -5.57 -10.74 21.07
N GLY A 149 -4.45 -10.96 20.38
CA GLY A 149 -4.44 -11.13 18.92
C GLY A 149 -4.84 -12.55 18.50
N PRO A 150 -5.09 -12.75 17.20
CA PRO A 150 -5.37 -14.07 16.65
C PRO A 150 -4.19 -15.02 16.87
N GLU A 151 -4.46 -16.30 17.05
CA GLU A 151 -3.36 -17.29 17.15
C GLU A 151 -2.65 -17.43 15.82
N LEU A 152 -3.42 -17.48 14.72
CA LEU A 152 -2.92 -17.54 13.35
C LEU A 152 -3.68 -16.53 12.48
N SER A 153 -2.96 -15.66 11.81
CA SER A 153 -3.49 -14.81 10.76
C SER A 153 -3.03 -15.27 9.39
N PHE A 154 -3.97 -15.32 8.44
CA PHE A 154 -3.66 -15.58 7.03
C PHE A 154 -3.54 -14.28 6.28
N HIS A 155 -2.39 -14.06 5.64
CA HIS A 155 -2.08 -12.84 4.91
C HIS A 155 -1.93 -13.12 3.42
N VAL A 156 -2.74 -12.45 2.59
CA VAL A 156 -2.62 -12.47 1.12
C VAL A 156 -1.91 -11.19 0.69
N PHE A 157 -0.69 -11.31 0.17
CA PHE A 157 0.12 -10.17 -0.23
C PHE A 157 -0.13 -9.79 -1.69
N SER A 158 -0.16 -8.49 -1.97
CA SER A 158 -0.17 -7.94 -3.34
C SER A 158 1.25 -7.77 -3.88
N SER A 159 1.36 -7.58 -5.19
CA SER A 159 2.65 -7.41 -5.90
C SER A 159 2.97 -5.96 -6.29
N ASN A 160 2.00 -5.06 -6.19
CA ASN A 160 2.11 -3.69 -6.74
C ASN A 160 3.05 -2.76 -5.96
N VAL A 161 3.21 -2.97 -4.64
CA VAL A 161 4.14 -2.22 -3.79
C VAL A 161 4.96 -3.21 -2.96
N PRO A 162 6.23 -3.43 -3.27
CA PRO A 162 7.06 -4.46 -2.60
C PRO A 162 7.14 -4.33 -1.07
N GLY A 163 6.92 -3.14 -0.52
CA GLY A 163 6.93 -2.90 0.92
C GLY A 163 5.69 -3.37 1.69
N ILE A 164 4.54 -3.53 1.04
CA ILE A 164 3.26 -3.88 1.69
C ILE A 164 3.34 -5.17 2.52
N PRO A 165 3.98 -6.26 2.06
CA PRO A 165 4.13 -7.45 2.88
C PRO A 165 4.84 -7.20 4.22
N VAL A 166 5.83 -6.31 4.27
CA VAL A 166 6.54 -5.95 5.51
C VAL A 166 5.60 -5.30 6.50
N TRP A 167 4.73 -4.39 6.02
CA TRP A 167 3.69 -3.77 6.85
C TRP A 167 2.72 -4.82 7.40
N SER A 168 2.21 -5.67 6.53
CA SER A 168 1.25 -6.72 6.89
C SER A 168 1.82 -7.71 7.92
N MET A 169 3.06 -8.17 7.72
CA MET A 169 3.75 -9.06 8.66
C MET A 169 4.02 -8.37 10.00
N THR A 170 4.36 -7.08 9.98
CA THR A 170 4.56 -6.28 11.20
C THR A 170 3.28 -6.21 12.04
N MET A 171 2.11 -5.99 11.44
CA MET A 171 0.82 -5.99 12.14
C MET A 171 0.54 -7.34 12.82
N GLY A 172 0.73 -8.45 12.09
CA GLY A 172 0.55 -9.78 12.66
C GLY A 172 1.49 -10.06 13.83
N LEU A 173 2.78 -9.75 13.69
CA LEU A 173 3.77 -9.94 14.75
C LEU A 173 3.46 -9.07 15.99
N LEU A 174 3.11 -7.80 15.82
CA LEU A 174 2.78 -6.89 16.93
C LEU A 174 1.55 -7.36 17.71
N THR A 175 0.60 -8.01 17.06
CA THR A 175 -0.55 -8.64 17.72
C THR A 175 -0.24 -10.04 18.25
N LYS A 176 1.02 -10.47 18.23
CA LYS A 176 1.50 -11.81 18.66
C LYS A 176 0.82 -12.96 17.92
N SER A 177 0.48 -12.76 16.65
CA SER A 177 -0.10 -13.76 15.77
C SER A 177 0.98 -14.51 15.01
N ALA A 178 0.86 -15.84 14.92
CA ALA A 178 1.55 -16.57 13.87
C ALA A 178 1.04 -16.10 12.49
N ILE A 179 1.87 -16.18 11.47
CA ILE A 179 1.53 -15.72 10.14
C ILE A 179 1.67 -16.85 9.13
N LEU A 180 0.59 -17.15 8.43
CA LEU A 180 0.62 -17.88 7.18
C LEU A 180 0.45 -16.86 6.04
N GLY A 181 1.52 -16.57 5.30
CA GLY A 181 1.56 -15.56 4.25
C GLY A 181 1.55 -16.19 2.86
N LYS A 182 0.58 -15.83 2.05
CA LYS A 182 0.52 -16.16 0.62
C LYS A 182 1.16 -15.03 -0.18
N SER A 183 2.35 -15.26 -0.76
CA SER A 183 2.98 -14.29 -1.66
C SER A 183 2.41 -14.36 -3.09
N SER A 184 2.45 -13.21 -3.79
CA SER A 184 2.11 -13.15 -5.21
C SER A 184 3.19 -13.81 -6.05
N PHE A 185 2.82 -14.40 -7.20
CA PHE A 185 3.80 -14.89 -8.17
C PHE A 185 4.52 -13.77 -8.92
N ASP A 186 3.93 -12.57 -8.97
CA ASP A 186 4.49 -11.42 -9.69
C ASP A 186 5.56 -10.70 -8.87
N GLU A 187 5.41 -10.64 -7.54
CA GLU A 187 6.44 -10.18 -6.60
C GLU A 187 6.45 -11.11 -5.37
N PRO A 188 7.14 -12.24 -5.42
CA PRO A 188 7.19 -13.19 -4.32
C PRO A 188 8.38 -12.98 -3.38
N LEU A 189 9.29 -12.05 -3.69
CA LEU A 189 10.60 -11.92 -3.05
C LEU A 189 10.52 -11.20 -1.70
N MET A 190 9.90 -10.03 -1.66
CA MET A 190 10.00 -9.14 -0.51
C MET A 190 9.53 -9.76 0.82
N PRO A 191 8.39 -10.46 0.89
CA PRO A 191 7.96 -11.08 2.15
C PRO A 191 8.92 -12.15 2.64
N VAL A 192 9.51 -12.93 1.72
CA VAL A 192 10.49 -13.96 2.06
C VAL A 192 11.82 -13.37 2.54
N LEU A 193 12.32 -12.33 1.85
CA LEU A 193 13.57 -11.66 2.23
C LEU A 193 13.44 -10.95 3.58
N PHE A 194 12.27 -10.40 3.86
CA PHE A 194 12.01 -9.81 5.18
C PHE A 194 11.91 -10.88 6.27
N ALA A 195 11.24 -12.01 6.03
CA ALA A 195 11.21 -13.13 6.96
C ALA A 195 12.62 -13.67 7.27
N ARG A 196 13.51 -13.77 6.25
CA ARG A 196 14.93 -14.10 6.45
C ARG A 196 15.68 -13.07 7.28
N SER A 197 15.36 -11.79 7.11
CA SER A 197 15.94 -10.73 7.91
C SER A 197 15.51 -10.84 9.39
N LEU A 198 14.25 -11.19 9.64
CA LEU A 198 13.78 -11.52 11.00
C LEU A 198 14.52 -12.74 11.55
N ALA A 199 14.66 -13.81 10.76
CA ALA A 199 15.36 -15.03 11.15
C ALA A 199 16.84 -14.79 11.48
N SER A 200 17.51 -13.84 10.82
CA SER A 200 18.90 -13.50 11.12
C SER A 200 19.05 -12.73 12.44
N VAL A 201 17.98 -12.10 12.92
CA VAL A 201 17.96 -11.36 14.19
C VAL A 201 17.42 -12.21 15.33
N ASP A 202 16.33 -12.92 15.08
CA ASP A 202 15.61 -13.76 16.04
C ASP A 202 14.95 -14.95 15.34
N PRO A 203 15.64 -16.11 15.28
CA PRO A 203 15.11 -17.30 14.64
C PRO A 203 13.82 -17.83 15.29
N ASP A 204 13.65 -17.67 16.60
CA ASP A 204 12.48 -18.16 17.32
C ASP A 204 11.20 -17.35 16.96
N MET A 205 11.35 -16.05 16.73
CA MET A 205 10.26 -15.23 16.20
C MET A 205 9.94 -15.59 14.74
N ALA A 206 10.96 -15.83 13.93
CA ALA A 206 10.79 -16.17 12.52
C ALA A 206 10.14 -17.54 12.31
N ASP A 207 10.28 -18.49 13.23
CA ASP A 207 9.59 -19.78 13.19
C ASP A 207 8.06 -19.65 13.37
N ALA A 208 7.56 -18.50 13.82
CA ALA A 208 6.12 -18.23 13.82
C ALA A 208 5.59 -17.73 12.45
N LEU A 209 6.41 -17.74 11.42
CA LEU A 209 6.09 -17.30 10.06
C LEU A 209 6.21 -18.45 9.06
N ALA A 210 5.21 -18.61 8.20
CA ALA A 210 5.31 -19.41 6.98
C ALA A 210 4.88 -18.53 5.79
N ILE A 211 5.78 -18.29 4.86
CA ILE A 211 5.54 -17.48 3.66
C ILE A 211 5.73 -18.36 2.44
N VAL A 212 4.67 -18.57 1.69
CA VAL A 212 4.67 -19.49 0.56
C VAL A 212 3.89 -18.92 -0.63
N PRO A 213 4.35 -19.17 -1.86
CA PRO A 213 3.68 -18.69 -3.05
C PRO A 213 2.71 -19.74 -3.61
N TRP A 214 1.54 -19.27 -4.02
CA TRP A 214 0.68 -20.01 -4.95
C TRP A 214 -0.14 -19.05 -5.80
N ARG A 215 -0.68 -19.55 -6.93
CA ARG A 215 -1.48 -18.73 -7.83
C ARG A 215 -2.82 -18.37 -7.19
N GLY A 216 -3.24 -17.11 -7.36
CA GLY A 216 -4.58 -16.70 -6.95
C GLY A 216 -5.65 -17.57 -7.62
N GLY A 217 -6.69 -17.93 -6.87
CA GLY A 217 -7.75 -18.81 -7.34
C GLY A 217 -7.44 -20.31 -7.22
N THR A 218 -6.32 -20.71 -6.59
CA THR A 218 -6.09 -22.11 -6.18
C THR A 218 -6.95 -22.36 -4.94
N VAL A 219 -8.22 -22.68 -5.18
CA VAL A 219 -9.29 -22.71 -4.17
C VAL A 219 -8.96 -23.62 -2.99
N ASP A 220 -8.44 -24.83 -3.26
CA ASP A 220 -8.13 -25.82 -2.22
C ASP A 220 -7.08 -25.30 -1.21
N LEU A 221 -6.02 -24.64 -1.69
CA LEU A 221 -4.99 -24.05 -0.83
C LEU A 221 -5.51 -22.83 -0.05
N GLU A 222 -6.32 -22.00 -0.73
CA GLU A 222 -6.92 -20.84 -0.09
C GLU A 222 -7.94 -21.24 0.97
N ASP A 223 -8.79 -22.25 0.71
CA ASP A 223 -9.76 -22.78 1.67
C ASP A 223 -9.09 -23.41 2.88
N ALA A 224 -8.00 -24.17 2.66
CA ALA A 224 -7.19 -24.71 3.75
C ALA A 224 -6.63 -23.58 4.63
N ALA A 225 -6.02 -22.55 4.02
CA ALA A 225 -5.44 -21.43 4.75
C ALA A 225 -6.50 -20.59 5.50
N ILE A 226 -7.62 -20.25 4.85
CA ILE A 226 -8.74 -19.51 5.47
C ILE A 226 -9.39 -20.34 6.60
N GLY A 227 -9.49 -21.64 6.41
CA GLY A 227 -10.04 -22.57 7.41
C GLY A 227 -9.24 -22.56 8.70
N GLU A 228 -7.93 -22.62 8.60
CA GLU A 228 -6.97 -22.60 9.72
C GLU A 228 -6.87 -21.24 10.42
N ALA A 229 -7.02 -20.14 9.69
CA ALA A 229 -6.78 -18.79 10.22
C ALA A 229 -7.89 -18.34 11.21
N ASP A 230 -7.49 -17.58 12.22
CA ASP A 230 -8.40 -16.88 13.16
C ASP A 230 -8.70 -15.46 12.66
N ALA A 231 -7.84 -14.88 11.84
CA ALA A 231 -8.04 -13.62 11.13
C ALA A 231 -7.48 -13.72 9.72
N VAL A 232 -8.04 -12.93 8.79
CA VAL A 232 -7.57 -12.86 7.40
C VAL A 232 -7.27 -11.40 7.04
N VAL A 233 -6.10 -11.17 6.45
CA VAL A 233 -5.67 -9.87 5.94
C VAL A 233 -5.37 -10.02 4.45
N ALA A 234 -6.13 -9.36 3.59
CA ALA A 234 -6.00 -9.53 2.15
C ALA A 234 -5.74 -8.21 1.43
N TYR A 235 -4.64 -8.16 0.68
CA TYR A 235 -4.31 -7.08 -0.25
C TYR A 235 -4.48 -7.60 -1.67
N GLY A 236 -5.19 -6.85 -2.52
CA GLY A 236 -5.37 -7.26 -3.91
C GLY A 236 -6.39 -6.42 -4.67
N SER A 237 -6.74 -6.87 -5.88
CA SER A 237 -7.83 -6.28 -6.63
C SER A 237 -9.18 -6.49 -5.92
N SER A 238 -10.20 -5.69 -6.28
CA SER A 238 -11.57 -5.91 -5.79
C SER A 238 -12.03 -7.34 -6.04
N HIS A 239 -11.70 -7.90 -7.21
CA HIS A 239 -12.00 -9.30 -7.54
C HIS A 239 -11.40 -10.29 -6.52
N THR A 240 -10.14 -10.07 -6.11
CA THR A 240 -9.47 -10.95 -5.13
C THR A 240 -10.13 -10.84 -3.76
N THR A 241 -10.37 -9.63 -3.26
CA THR A 241 -10.94 -9.42 -1.92
C THR A 241 -12.41 -9.88 -1.85
N GLU A 242 -13.18 -9.67 -2.91
CA GLU A 242 -14.56 -10.14 -3.02
C GLU A 242 -14.66 -11.68 -3.14
N ALA A 243 -13.70 -12.34 -3.78
CA ALA A 243 -13.64 -13.80 -3.85
C ALA A 243 -13.29 -14.44 -2.49
N ILE A 244 -12.50 -13.78 -1.65
CA ILE A 244 -12.11 -14.27 -0.32
C ILE A 244 -13.21 -14.02 0.72
N ARG A 245 -13.85 -12.87 0.72
CA ARG A 245 -14.82 -12.42 1.74
C ARG A 245 -15.89 -13.46 2.10
N PRO A 246 -16.61 -14.12 1.15
CA PRO A 246 -17.67 -15.08 1.46
C PRO A 246 -17.15 -16.36 2.12
N ARG A 247 -15.84 -16.64 2.01
CA ARG A 247 -15.17 -17.84 2.52
C ARG A 247 -14.68 -17.66 3.96
N VAL A 248 -14.56 -16.40 4.41
CA VAL A 248 -14.21 -16.08 5.80
C VAL A 248 -15.46 -16.20 6.68
N ARG A 249 -15.41 -17.07 7.69
CA ARG A 249 -16.55 -17.30 8.60
C ARG A 249 -16.93 -16.02 9.35
N ALA A 250 -18.21 -15.82 9.56
CA ALA A 250 -18.71 -14.72 10.40
C ALA A 250 -18.06 -14.75 11.80
N GLY A 251 -17.67 -13.57 12.28
CA GLY A 251 -16.98 -13.40 13.57
C GLY A 251 -15.45 -13.49 13.51
N LYS A 252 -14.84 -13.94 12.40
CA LYS A 252 -13.40 -13.81 12.19
C LYS A 252 -13.09 -12.41 11.65
N PRO A 253 -12.09 -11.68 12.17
CA PRO A 253 -11.61 -10.44 11.57
C PRO A 253 -11.20 -10.65 10.11
N PHE A 254 -11.67 -9.77 9.24
CA PHE A 254 -11.29 -9.74 7.83
C PHE A 254 -10.94 -8.32 7.40
N LEU A 255 -9.65 -8.02 7.33
CA LEU A 255 -9.13 -6.77 6.85
C LEU A 255 -8.86 -6.92 5.35
N SER A 256 -9.57 -6.17 4.53
CA SER A 256 -9.44 -6.24 3.07
C SER A 256 -9.08 -4.89 2.48
N TYR A 257 -7.97 -4.86 1.76
CA TYR A 257 -7.39 -3.69 1.13
C TYR A 257 -7.47 -3.86 -0.39
N GLY A 258 -8.55 -3.31 -0.97
CA GLY A 258 -8.88 -3.42 -2.39
C GLY A 258 -8.31 -2.31 -3.25
N ALA A 259 -8.78 -2.26 -4.51
CA ALA A 259 -8.44 -1.16 -5.42
C ALA A 259 -9.08 0.15 -4.94
N LYS A 260 -8.30 1.22 -4.94
CA LYS A 260 -8.69 2.55 -4.48
C LYS A 260 -8.39 3.65 -5.51
N ILE A 261 -8.98 4.80 -5.30
CA ILE A 261 -8.80 6.00 -6.12
C ILE A 261 -8.17 7.08 -5.25
N GLY A 262 -6.92 7.46 -5.58
CA GLY A 262 -6.30 8.67 -5.06
C GLY A 262 -6.63 9.87 -5.94
N PHE A 263 -6.69 11.04 -5.35
CA PHE A 263 -6.85 12.32 -6.05
C PHE A 263 -6.06 13.43 -5.38
N SER A 264 -5.91 14.57 -6.09
CA SER A 264 -5.23 15.73 -5.50
C SER A 264 -6.05 17.00 -5.64
N LEU A 265 -5.91 17.91 -4.67
CA LEU A 265 -6.50 19.24 -4.65
C LEU A 265 -5.38 20.28 -4.68
N ILE A 266 -5.30 21.05 -5.75
CA ILE A 266 -4.24 22.03 -5.99
C ILE A 266 -4.87 23.43 -5.95
N GLY A 267 -4.63 24.15 -4.86
CA GLY A 267 -5.09 25.53 -4.69
C GLY A 267 -4.28 26.51 -5.53
N ARG A 268 -4.93 27.62 -5.91
CA ARG A 268 -4.31 28.68 -6.73
C ARG A 268 -3.04 29.28 -6.08
N GLU A 269 -2.97 29.28 -4.77
CA GLU A 269 -1.83 29.76 -4.00
C GLU A 269 -0.57 28.90 -4.19
N ALA A 270 -0.74 27.59 -4.44
CA ALA A 270 0.37 26.69 -4.78
C ALA A 270 0.88 26.85 -6.23
N LEU A 271 0.11 27.61 -7.03
CA LEU A 271 0.42 27.94 -8.44
C LEU A 271 0.93 29.36 -8.62
N ARG A 272 1.40 30.01 -7.56
CA ARG A 272 2.12 31.31 -7.64
C ARG A 272 3.41 31.16 -8.44
N ALA A 273 3.92 32.27 -8.98
CA ALA A 273 5.09 32.32 -9.84
C ALA A 273 6.35 31.70 -9.20
N ASP A 274 6.48 31.78 -7.88
CA ASP A 274 7.62 31.24 -7.11
C ASP A 274 7.42 29.77 -6.67
N LEU A 275 6.22 29.18 -6.82
CA LEU A 275 5.87 27.86 -6.26
C LEU A 275 5.44 26.82 -7.30
N TYR A 276 4.83 27.22 -8.42
CA TYR A 276 4.19 26.31 -9.36
C TYR A 276 5.13 25.19 -9.86
N ALA A 277 6.37 25.52 -10.19
CA ALA A 277 7.31 24.54 -10.70
C ALA A 277 7.59 23.42 -9.70
N GLY A 278 7.81 23.78 -8.43
CA GLY A 278 7.98 22.81 -7.35
C GLY A 278 6.71 22.00 -7.05
N THR A 279 5.53 22.61 -7.21
CA THR A 279 4.25 21.94 -7.01
C THR A 279 4.02 20.90 -8.11
N VAL A 280 4.17 21.26 -9.38
CA VAL A 280 4.00 20.35 -10.53
C VAL A 280 5.04 19.23 -10.52
N HIS A 281 6.29 19.54 -10.13
CA HIS A 281 7.32 18.51 -9.94
C HIS A 281 6.87 17.45 -8.89
N ARG A 282 6.30 17.87 -7.76
CA ARG A 282 5.77 16.95 -6.74
C ARG A 282 4.57 16.15 -7.25
N MET A 283 3.68 16.77 -8.03
CA MET A 283 2.57 16.07 -8.71
C MET A 283 3.11 14.92 -9.60
N ALA A 284 4.16 15.19 -10.37
CA ALA A 284 4.78 14.20 -11.24
C ALA A 284 5.43 13.04 -10.45
N ILE A 285 6.01 13.31 -9.28
CA ILE A 285 6.55 12.28 -8.38
C ILE A 285 5.43 11.34 -7.92
N ASP A 286 4.28 11.88 -7.49
CA ASP A 286 3.14 11.07 -7.04
C ASP A 286 2.59 10.15 -8.15
N VAL A 287 2.59 10.63 -9.40
CA VAL A 287 2.17 9.82 -10.57
C VAL A 287 3.23 8.80 -10.97
N ALA A 288 4.51 9.16 -10.93
CA ALA A 288 5.58 8.30 -11.45
C ALA A 288 5.99 7.17 -10.49
N THR A 289 5.83 7.36 -9.18
CA THR A 289 6.23 6.38 -8.16
C THR A 289 5.43 5.09 -8.33
N TYR A 290 6.14 3.95 -8.42
CA TYR A 290 5.58 2.63 -8.71
C TYR A 290 4.70 2.59 -9.96
N ASP A 291 5.02 3.43 -10.96
CA ASP A 291 4.26 3.56 -12.22
C ASP A 291 2.76 3.81 -12.00
N GLN A 292 2.43 4.54 -10.90
CA GLN A 292 1.05 4.80 -10.45
C GLN A 292 0.29 3.55 -9.97
N GLN A 293 0.95 2.39 -9.81
CA GLN A 293 0.30 1.14 -9.39
C GLN A 293 -0.04 1.08 -7.89
N SER A 294 0.44 2.05 -7.11
CA SER A 294 0.09 2.17 -5.70
C SER A 294 -1.37 2.61 -5.53
N CYS A 295 -2.11 1.99 -4.61
CA CYS A 295 -3.47 2.43 -4.24
C CYS A 295 -3.54 3.88 -3.71
N LEU A 296 -2.39 4.43 -3.31
CA LEU A 296 -2.25 5.81 -2.82
C LEU A 296 -2.03 6.83 -3.93
N ALA A 297 -1.73 6.38 -5.17
CA ALA A 297 -1.36 7.26 -6.27
C ALA A 297 -2.56 8.07 -6.80
N PRO A 298 -2.37 9.34 -7.20
CA PRO A 298 -3.45 10.14 -7.76
C PRO A 298 -3.81 9.69 -9.16
N GLN A 299 -5.11 9.57 -9.44
CA GLN A 299 -5.64 9.30 -10.78
C GLN A 299 -6.28 10.56 -11.39
N THR A 300 -6.77 11.47 -10.54
CA THR A 300 -7.31 12.77 -10.91
C THR A 300 -6.76 13.86 -10.00
N MET A 301 -6.42 15.00 -10.58
CA MET A 301 -5.97 16.18 -9.87
C MET A 301 -6.88 17.36 -10.21
N PHE A 302 -7.54 17.91 -9.22
CA PHE A 302 -8.37 19.11 -9.35
C PHE A 302 -7.49 20.33 -9.13
N VAL A 303 -7.48 21.24 -10.11
CA VAL A 303 -6.57 22.39 -10.15
C VAL A 303 -7.38 23.67 -10.20
N GLU A 304 -7.22 24.55 -9.20
CA GLU A 304 -7.91 25.82 -9.14
C GLU A 304 -7.43 26.81 -10.22
N ARG A 305 -8.39 27.53 -10.80
CA ARG A 305 -8.13 28.72 -11.64
C ARG A 305 -7.65 29.88 -10.79
N GLY A 306 -6.98 30.84 -11.44
CA GLY A 306 -6.57 32.10 -10.81
C GLY A 306 -5.19 32.08 -10.16
N GLY A 307 -4.38 31.03 -10.38
CA GLY A 307 -2.94 31.03 -10.11
C GLY A 307 -2.15 31.79 -11.19
N ALA A 308 -0.83 31.86 -11.04
CA ALA A 308 0.08 32.37 -12.07
C ALA A 308 0.16 31.45 -13.28
N MET A 309 -0.22 30.17 -13.11
CA MET A 309 -0.43 29.21 -14.18
C MET A 309 -1.90 28.80 -14.25
N SER A 310 -2.44 28.72 -15.46
CA SER A 310 -3.76 28.13 -15.68
C SER A 310 -3.73 26.61 -15.50
N PRO A 311 -4.87 25.96 -15.20
CA PRO A 311 -4.92 24.49 -15.12
C PRO A 311 -4.48 23.78 -16.41
N ALA A 312 -4.74 24.37 -17.59
CA ALA A 312 -4.23 23.87 -18.88
C ALA A 312 -2.71 23.89 -18.94
N GLN A 313 -2.09 25.00 -18.54
CA GLN A 313 -0.62 25.10 -18.48
C GLN A 313 -0.02 24.15 -17.43
N VAL A 314 -0.72 23.90 -16.32
CA VAL A 314 -0.32 22.88 -15.33
C VAL A 314 -0.30 21.50 -15.97
N ALA A 315 -1.31 21.15 -16.81
CA ALA A 315 -1.35 19.87 -17.52
C ALA A 315 -0.16 19.71 -18.48
N GLU A 316 0.18 20.74 -19.24
CA GLU A 316 1.33 20.74 -20.16
C GLU A 316 2.66 20.62 -19.41
N LEU A 317 2.84 21.38 -18.31
CA LEU A 317 4.05 21.29 -17.49
C LEU A 317 4.16 19.91 -16.81
N LEU A 318 3.06 19.36 -16.31
CA LEU A 318 3.02 18.00 -15.75
C LEU A 318 3.43 16.95 -16.78
N ALA A 319 2.98 17.07 -18.01
CA ALA A 319 3.40 16.21 -19.11
C ALA A 319 4.93 16.27 -19.35
N SER A 320 5.51 17.48 -19.32
CA SER A 320 6.95 17.68 -19.42
C SER A 320 7.71 17.08 -18.24
N GLU A 321 7.20 17.22 -17.01
CA GLU A 321 7.78 16.60 -15.80
C GLU A 321 7.71 15.07 -15.86
N LEU A 322 6.59 14.50 -16.34
CA LEU A 322 6.45 13.05 -16.52
C LEU A 322 7.41 12.51 -17.58
N ASP A 323 7.67 13.27 -18.64
CA ASP A 323 8.70 12.92 -19.61
C ASP A 323 10.11 12.94 -18.98
N GLY A 324 10.37 13.87 -18.07
CA GLY A 324 11.57 13.90 -17.24
C GLY A 324 11.68 12.70 -16.31
N GLN A 325 10.58 12.33 -15.64
CA GLN A 325 10.53 11.12 -14.81
C GLN A 325 10.73 9.84 -15.62
N GLN A 326 10.16 9.76 -16.83
CA GLN A 326 10.34 8.62 -17.73
C GLN A 326 11.81 8.43 -18.14
N ARG A 327 12.54 9.51 -18.42
CA ARG A 327 13.98 9.42 -18.71
C ARG A 327 14.81 8.96 -17.51
N LYS A 328 14.40 9.34 -16.30
CA LYS A 328 15.12 9.03 -15.06
C LYS A 328 14.79 7.66 -14.51
N TYR A 329 13.51 7.30 -14.57
CA TYR A 329 12.95 6.05 -14.07
C TYR A 329 12.00 5.49 -15.14
N PRO A 330 12.53 4.77 -16.15
CA PRO A 330 11.72 4.18 -17.20
C PRO A 330 10.59 3.34 -16.62
N ARG A 331 9.38 3.52 -17.15
CA ARG A 331 8.21 2.78 -16.72
C ARG A 331 8.33 1.31 -17.13
N SER A 332 7.79 0.42 -16.29
CA SER A 332 7.61 -1.00 -16.63
C SER A 332 6.75 -1.18 -17.89
N THR A 333 6.94 -2.29 -18.57
CA THR A 333 6.10 -2.63 -19.73
C THR A 333 4.72 -3.04 -19.24
N PRO A 334 3.65 -2.32 -19.60
CA PRO A 334 2.30 -2.71 -19.24
C PRO A 334 1.88 -3.98 -19.97
N SER A 335 0.92 -4.70 -19.42
CA SER A 335 0.25 -5.81 -20.11
C SER A 335 -0.45 -5.34 -21.40
N GLU A 336 -0.82 -6.28 -22.26
CA GLU A 336 -1.62 -5.96 -23.46
C GLU A 336 -2.96 -5.33 -23.10
N GLU A 337 -3.61 -5.81 -22.04
CA GLU A 337 -4.88 -5.28 -21.56
C GLU A 337 -4.73 -3.84 -21.05
N GLU A 338 -3.73 -3.56 -20.23
CA GLU A 338 -3.42 -2.20 -19.75
C GLU A 338 -3.08 -1.27 -20.92
N SER A 339 -2.26 -1.73 -21.86
CA SER A 339 -1.91 -0.96 -23.06
C SER A 339 -3.15 -0.60 -23.90
N MET A 340 -4.06 -1.57 -24.10
CA MET A 340 -5.32 -1.33 -24.79
C MET A 340 -6.22 -0.36 -24.05
N ALA A 341 -6.29 -0.46 -22.73
CA ALA A 341 -7.09 0.46 -21.91
C ALA A 341 -6.57 1.91 -22.02
N ILE A 342 -5.24 2.12 -21.97
CA ILE A 342 -4.62 3.42 -22.16
C ILE A 342 -4.92 3.97 -23.57
N GLN A 343 -4.76 3.16 -24.62
CA GLN A 343 -5.02 3.60 -26.00
C GLN A 343 -6.49 3.94 -26.23
N ARG A 344 -7.41 3.15 -25.67
CA ARG A 344 -8.85 3.44 -25.73
C ARG A 344 -9.16 4.79 -25.08
N LEU A 345 -8.61 5.04 -23.88
CA LEU A 345 -8.79 6.30 -23.17
C LEU A 345 -8.26 7.49 -24.01
N ARG A 346 -7.04 7.39 -24.54
CA ARG A 346 -6.44 8.41 -25.42
C ARG A 346 -7.32 8.72 -26.63
N SER A 347 -7.76 7.68 -27.34
CA SER A 347 -8.60 7.83 -28.54
C SER A 347 -9.94 8.47 -28.22
N THR A 348 -10.59 8.06 -27.13
CA THR A 348 -11.86 8.65 -26.69
C THR A 348 -11.71 10.12 -26.35
N ALA A 349 -10.68 10.48 -25.61
CA ALA A 349 -10.44 11.87 -25.23
C ALA A 349 -10.08 12.74 -26.43
N GLN A 350 -9.28 12.25 -27.38
CA GLN A 350 -8.97 12.95 -28.63
C GLN A 350 -10.23 13.18 -29.49
N MET A 351 -11.10 12.16 -29.62
CA MET A 351 -12.38 12.32 -30.33
C MET A 351 -13.28 13.38 -29.68
N LYS A 352 -13.36 13.40 -28.36
CA LYS A 352 -14.13 14.41 -27.62
C LYS A 352 -13.59 15.81 -27.87
N ALA A 353 -12.27 15.99 -27.79
CA ALA A 353 -11.63 17.28 -28.09
C ALA A 353 -11.95 17.77 -29.51
N LEU A 354 -11.87 16.87 -30.50
CA LEU A 354 -12.23 17.20 -31.90
C LEU A 354 -13.71 17.57 -32.07
N MET A 355 -14.62 16.86 -31.40
CA MET A 355 -16.06 17.17 -31.44
C MET A 355 -16.43 18.51 -30.84
N LEU A 356 -15.63 18.99 -29.87
CA LEU A 356 -15.83 20.28 -29.21
C LEU A 356 -15.14 21.43 -29.96
N GLY A 357 -14.48 21.17 -31.08
CA GLY A 357 -13.82 22.19 -31.90
C GLY A 357 -12.34 22.42 -31.60
N ALA A 358 -11.80 21.69 -30.62
CA ALA A 358 -10.36 21.71 -30.33
C ALA A 358 -9.61 20.98 -31.47
N GLY A 359 -9.03 21.73 -32.40
CA GLY A 359 -8.23 21.13 -33.47
C GLY A 359 -6.96 20.44 -32.93
N PRO A 360 -6.40 19.44 -33.67
CA PRO A 360 -5.20 18.71 -33.25
C PRO A 360 -3.92 19.55 -33.13
N MET A 361 -3.98 20.84 -33.35
CA MET A 361 -2.85 21.79 -33.41
C MET A 361 -2.76 22.77 -32.22
N ALA A 362 -3.63 22.72 -31.22
CA ALA A 362 -3.56 23.64 -30.10
C ALA A 362 -2.29 23.42 -29.21
N ALA A 363 -1.68 22.24 -29.27
CA ALA A 363 -0.50 21.89 -28.50
C ALA A 363 0.85 22.22 -29.15
N ALA A 364 0.86 22.69 -30.43
CA ALA A 364 2.12 22.88 -31.19
C ALA A 364 2.37 24.31 -31.69
N ALA A 365 1.41 25.23 -31.58
CA ALA A 365 1.55 26.60 -32.06
C ALA A 365 1.54 27.60 -30.90
N GLY A 366 2.71 27.84 -30.36
CA GLY A 366 2.97 28.99 -29.46
C GLY A 366 2.83 30.31 -30.21
N ASN A 367 1.62 30.77 -30.44
CA ASN A 367 1.35 32.16 -30.70
C ASN A 367 1.01 32.83 -29.35
N ALA A 368 1.91 33.72 -28.92
CA ALA A 368 1.88 34.36 -27.61
C ALA A 368 0.67 35.31 -27.38
N ASP A 369 -0.25 35.43 -28.30
CA ASP A 369 -1.35 36.40 -28.27
C ASP A 369 -2.75 35.77 -28.22
N ASP A 370 -2.87 34.43 -28.33
CA ASP A 370 -4.18 33.75 -28.13
C ASP A 370 -4.36 33.36 -26.66
N ALA A 371 -5.45 33.83 -26.04
CA ALA A 371 -5.88 33.32 -24.74
C ALA A 371 -5.97 31.79 -24.81
N PRO A 372 -5.42 31.05 -23.81
CA PRO A 372 -5.42 29.59 -23.86
C PRO A 372 -6.86 29.11 -24.03
N SER A 373 -7.13 28.32 -25.10
CA SER A 373 -8.46 27.78 -25.32
C SER A 373 -8.83 26.90 -24.10
N ASP A 374 -10.01 27.10 -23.57
CA ASP A 374 -10.55 26.33 -22.44
C ASP A 374 -11.15 24.98 -22.94
N ASP A 375 -10.57 24.42 -23.99
CA ASP A 375 -11.00 23.18 -24.62
C ASP A 375 -10.25 21.98 -23.98
N PRO A 376 -10.89 20.81 -23.86
CA PRO A 376 -10.21 19.60 -23.38
C PRO A 376 -9.13 19.15 -24.36
N PHE A 377 -8.02 18.64 -23.84
CA PHE A 377 -6.93 18.11 -24.68
C PHE A 377 -6.21 16.93 -24.01
N VAL A 378 -5.42 16.23 -24.80
CA VAL A 378 -4.57 15.12 -24.35
C VAL A 378 -3.12 15.42 -24.70
N VAL A 379 -2.25 15.35 -23.70
CA VAL A 379 -0.80 15.32 -23.92
C VAL A 379 -0.31 13.92 -23.59
N GLN A 380 0.49 13.35 -24.47
CA GLN A 380 0.93 11.96 -24.35
C GLN A 380 2.37 11.78 -24.76
N SER A 381 3.01 10.70 -24.30
CA SER A 381 4.35 10.32 -24.72
C SER A 381 4.44 10.19 -26.25
N ARG A 382 5.59 10.61 -26.81
CA ARG A 382 5.84 10.58 -28.26
C ARG A 382 5.81 9.17 -28.86
N SER A 383 6.22 8.18 -28.07
CA SER A 383 6.21 6.77 -28.44
C SER A 383 5.55 5.95 -27.34
N GLY A 384 4.93 4.83 -27.70
CA GLY A 384 4.33 3.92 -26.75
C GLY A 384 3.23 4.56 -25.88
N THR A 385 3.11 4.07 -24.64
CA THR A 385 2.12 4.52 -23.66
C THR A 385 2.77 4.97 -22.36
N ASP A 386 3.99 5.52 -22.41
CA ASP A 386 4.85 5.77 -21.23
C ASP A 386 4.18 6.67 -20.18
N TRP A 387 3.45 7.68 -20.61
CA TRP A 387 2.63 8.54 -19.77
C TRP A 387 1.53 9.22 -20.57
N THR A 388 0.45 9.65 -19.89
CA THR A 388 -0.69 10.36 -20.50
C THR A 388 -1.24 11.39 -19.51
N VAL A 389 -1.44 12.63 -19.94
CA VAL A 389 -2.12 13.68 -19.20
C VAL A 389 -3.35 14.10 -19.98
N LEU A 390 -4.52 14.01 -19.35
CA LEU A 390 -5.79 14.46 -19.92
C LEU A 390 -6.20 15.74 -19.20
N TYR A 391 -6.50 16.79 -19.96
CA TYR A 391 -7.02 18.02 -19.42
C TYR A 391 -8.52 18.14 -19.68
N TYR A 392 -9.26 18.52 -18.65
CA TYR A 392 -10.69 18.80 -18.69
C TYR A 392 -10.94 20.20 -18.10
N PRO A 393 -11.60 21.11 -18.89
CA PRO A 393 -11.89 22.47 -18.42
C PRO A 393 -12.97 22.55 -17.35
N SER A 394 -13.69 21.46 -17.11
CA SER A 394 -14.68 21.38 -16.02
C SER A 394 -14.89 19.93 -15.58
N ILE A 395 -15.43 19.76 -14.38
CA ILE A 395 -15.71 18.43 -13.79
C ILE A 395 -16.70 17.63 -14.64
N GLY A 396 -17.72 18.29 -15.21
CA GLY A 396 -18.75 17.64 -16.03
C GLY A 396 -18.22 17.05 -17.36
N MET A 397 -17.01 17.39 -17.76
CA MET A 397 -16.38 16.85 -18.96
C MET A 397 -15.50 15.61 -18.70
N ALA A 398 -15.12 15.36 -17.44
CA ALA A 398 -14.40 14.17 -17.07
C ALA A 398 -15.35 12.97 -16.96
N ASP A 399 -15.11 11.91 -17.73
CA ASP A 399 -15.98 10.72 -17.74
C ASP A 399 -15.87 9.89 -16.45
N SER A 400 -14.69 9.90 -15.82
CA SER A 400 -14.38 9.14 -14.63
C SER A 400 -13.24 9.78 -13.86
N LEU A 401 -13.24 9.62 -12.55
CA LEU A 401 -12.07 9.95 -11.72
C LEU A 401 -10.98 8.90 -11.78
N SER A 402 -11.32 7.65 -12.18
CA SER A 402 -10.34 6.59 -12.32
C SER A 402 -9.69 6.58 -13.70
N THR A 403 -8.46 6.13 -13.77
CA THR A 403 -7.66 5.98 -14.98
C THR A 403 -7.12 4.54 -15.09
N PRO A 404 -6.60 4.14 -16.27
CA PRO A 404 -5.92 2.85 -16.42
C PRO A 404 -4.57 2.78 -15.66
N LEU A 405 -4.28 3.69 -14.74
CA LEU A 405 -2.98 3.79 -14.07
C LEU A 405 -1.83 3.99 -15.07
N ASN A 406 -0.66 3.39 -14.80
CA ASN A 406 0.47 3.41 -15.74
C ASN A 406 0.87 4.84 -16.17
N ARG A 407 0.96 5.76 -15.19
CA ARG A 407 1.26 7.19 -15.40
C ARG A 407 0.24 7.90 -16.30
N THR A 408 -1.03 7.53 -16.12
CA THR A 408 -2.17 8.18 -16.78
C THR A 408 -2.96 8.98 -15.76
N VAL A 409 -3.10 10.31 -15.97
CA VAL A 409 -3.70 11.21 -14.98
C VAL A 409 -4.62 12.23 -15.63
N ASN A 410 -5.75 12.50 -14.95
CA ASN A 410 -6.68 13.58 -15.30
C ASN A 410 -6.29 14.87 -14.56
N ILE A 411 -6.24 15.98 -15.28
CA ILE A 411 -6.22 17.34 -14.73
C ILE A 411 -7.58 17.97 -15.00
N VAL A 412 -8.27 18.33 -13.93
CA VAL A 412 -9.61 18.90 -13.99
C VAL A 412 -9.58 20.31 -13.42
N ALA A 413 -9.92 21.29 -14.24
CA ALA A 413 -9.99 22.69 -13.80
C ALA A 413 -11.24 22.91 -12.93
N VAL A 414 -11.06 23.65 -11.83
CA VAL A 414 -12.13 24.06 -10.90
C VAL A 414 -11.97 25.54 -10.52
N ASP A 415 -13.06 26.20 -10.16
CA ASP A 415 -12.98 27.57 -9.63
C ASP A 415 -12.55 27.56 -8.16
N HIS A 416 -13.03 26.56 -7.40
CA HIS A 416 -12.63 26.26 -6.03
C HIS A 416 -12.38 24.74 -5.88
N VAL A 417 -11.43 24.31 -5.07
CA VAL A 417 -11.17 22.86 -4.84
C VAL A 417 -12.39 22.15 -4.27
N GLU A 418 -13.26 22.86 -3.55
CA GLU A 418 -14.50 22.36 -2.99
C GLU A 418 -15.53 21.97 -4.06
N ASP A 419 -15.42 22.47 -5.28
CA ASP A 419 -16.31 22.10 -6.40
C ASP A 419 -16.21 20.62 -6.76
N ALA A 420 -15.09 19.97 -6.38
CA ALA A 420 -14.89 18.54 -6.54
C ALA A 420 -15.75 17.67 -5.59
N LEU A 421 -16.18 18.23 -4.43
CA LEU A 421 -16.82 17.45 -3.35
C LEU A 421 -18.07 16.67 -3.79
N PRO A 422 -19.00 17.25 -4.57
CA PRO A 422 -20.18 16.52 -5.04
C PRO A 422 -19.81 15.27 -5.86
N THR A 423 -18.82 15.41 -6.73
CA THR A 423 -18.34 14.29 -7.55
C THR A 423 -17.61 13.25 -6.68
N LEU A 424 -16.75 13.68 -5.76
CA LEU A 424 -16.02 12.79 -4.85
C LEU A 424 -16.98 11.91 -4.01
N ARG A 425 -18.10 12.46 -3.54
CA ARG A 425 -19.10 11.68 -2.77
C ARG A 425 -19.67 10.48 -3.54
N HIS A 426 -19.76 10.53 -4.87
CA HIS A 426 -20.20 9.39 -5.68
C HIS A 426 -19.17 8.24 -5.69
N TYR A 427 -17.91 8.54 -5.38
CA TYR A 427 -16.81 7.57 -5.33
C TYR A 427 -16.43 7.17 -3.89
N ALA A 428 -17.19 7.56 -2.87
CA ALA A 428 -16.84 7.43 -1.45
C ALA A 428 -16.22 6.08 -1.07
N GLN A 429 -16.80 4.97 -1.51
CA GLN A 429 -16.32 3.61 -1.18
C GLN A 429 -14.96 3.25 -1.80
N TRP A 430 -14.52 4.01 -2.83
CA TRP A 430 -13.23 3.76 -3.52
C TRP A 430 -12.18 4.82 -3.17
N LEU A 431 -12.55 5.93 -2.51
CA LEU A 431 -11.58 6.96 -2.16
C LEU A 431 -10.65 6.48 -1.04
N GLN A 432 -9.39 6.93 -1.07
CA GLN A 432 -8.42 6.62 -0.02
C GLN A 432 -7.53 7.80 0.31
N THR A 433 -6.77 8.34 -0.65
CA THR A 433 -5.75 9.36 -0.40
C THR A 433 -6.04 10.63 -1.19
N CYS A 434 -6.04 11.76 -0.50
CA CYS A 434 -6.09 13.10 -1.05
C CYS A 434 -4.73 13.79 -0.89
N GLY A 435 -4.04 14.06 -2.00
CA GLY A 435 -2.87 14.95 -2.03
C GLY A 435 -3.31 16.40 -2.02
N VAL A 436 -2.78 17.22 -1.11
CA VAL A 436 -3.13 18.64 -1.06
C VAL A 436 -1.94 19.56 -1.27
N ALA A 437 -2.16 20.63 -2.03
CA ALA A 437 -1.26 21.77 -2.13
C ALA A 437 -2.10 23.03 -1.92
N LEU A 438 -2.29 23.42 -0.67
CA LEU A 438 -3.18 24.50 -0.20
C LEU A 438 -2.42 25.43 0.74
N ALA A 439 -2.90 26.67 0.86
CA ALA A 439 -2.45 27.56 1.92
C ALA A 439 -2.86 27.03 3.31
N PRO A 440 -2.01 27.19 4.35
CA PRO A 440 -2.26 26.64 5.68
C PRO A 440 -3.58 27.09 6.31
N ASP A 441 -4.04 28.28 6.03
CA ASP A 441 -5.29 28.85 6.53
C ASP A 441 -6.54 28.18 5.94
N ARG A 442 -6.45 27.61 4.73
CA ARG A 442 -7.52 26.85 4.06
C ARG A 442 -7.54 25.38 4.43
N LEU A 443 -6.40 24.84 4.89
CA LEU A 443 -6.20 23.40 5.00
C LEU A 443 -7.27 22.71 5.85
N PHE A 444 -7.55 23.22 7.04
CA PHE A 444 -8.48 22.56 7.97
C PHE A 444 -9.94 22.63 7.49
N ASP A 445 -10.36 23.74 6.89
CA ASP A 445 -11.73 23.89 6.35
C ASP A 445 -11.95 22.94 5.16
N VAL A 446 -10.97 22.84 4.26
CA VAL A 446 -11.01 21.89 3.14
C VAL A 446 -10.94 20.46 3.65
N ALA A 447 -10.05 20.16 4.59
CA ALA A 447 -9.88 18.80 5.15
C ALA A 447 -11.17 18.31 5.82
N GLN A 448 -11.87 19.16 6.58
CA GLN A 448 -13.15 18.81 7.19
C GLN A 448 -14.19 18.40 6.12
N ARG A 449 -14.35 19.20 5.07
CA ARG A 449 -15.31 18.92 4.00
C ARG A 449 -14.92 17.70 3.15
N VAL A 450 -13.63 17.55 2.88
CA VAL A 450 -13.08 16.39 2.14
C VAL A 450 -13.25 15.11 2.97
N GLY A 451 -13.05 15.17 4.30
CA GLY A 451 -13.30 14.04 5.21
C GLY A 451 -14.73 13.49 5.12
N GLU A 452 -15.73 14.36 4.88
CA GLU A 452 -17.13 13.95 4.68
C GLU A 452 -17.38 13.20 3.37
N THR A 453 -16.41 13.12 2.45
CA THR A 453 -16.54 12.40 1.17
C THR A 453 -16.19 10.92 1.27
N GLY A 454 -15.70 10.45 2.42
CA GLY A 454 -15.24 9.07 2.60
C GLY A 454 -13.75 8.87 2.32
N ILE A 455 -12.96 9.96 2.31
CA ILE A 455 -11.51 9.90 2.21
C ILE A 455 -10.88 9.47 3.54
N ASP A 456 -9.86 8.63 3.47
CA ASP A 456 -9.20 8.08 4.67
C ASP A 456 -7.92 8.84 5.05
N ARG A 457 -7.28 9.49 4.07
CA ARG A 457 -5.98 10.13 4.28
C ARG A 457 -5.83 11.42 3.48
N ILE A 458 -5.35 12.48 4.15
CA ILE A 458 -4.95 13.74 3.52
C ILE A 458 -3.45 13.93 3.75
N CYS A 459 -2.69 14.25 2.71
CA CYS A 459 -1.24 14.41 2.78
C CYS A 459 -0.74 15.46 1.79
N PRO A 460 0.50 15.98 1.94
CA PRO A 460 1.06 16.88 0.95
C PRO A 460 1.24 16.20 -0.42
N VAL A 461 1.04 16.95 -1.51
CA VAL A 461 1.43 16.53 -2.86
C VAL A 461 2.93 16.25 -2.91
N GLY A 462 3.32 15.14 -3.52
CA GLY A 462 4.68 14.58 -3.52
C GLY A 462 4.93 13.54 -2.43
N GLU A 463 3.98 13.34 -1.50
CA GLU A 463 4.05 12.39 -0.42
C GLU A 463 2.88 11.35 -0.45
N MET A 464 2.12 11.30 -1.54
CA MET A 464 0.95 10.43 -1.60
C MET A 464 1.35 8.96 -1.47
N ASN A 465 2.37 8.50 -2.16
CA ASN A 465 2.87 7.12 -2.10
C ASN A 465 3.70 6.80 -0.83
N ARG A 466 3.73 7.70 0.14
CA ARG A 466 4.56 7.61 1.35
C ARG A 466 3.73 7.76 2.61
N ALA A 467 2.84 6.81 2.84
CA ALA A 467 2.11 6.77 4.10
C ALA A 467 3.10 6.68 5.27
N LYS A 468 2.76 7.31 6.39
CA LYS A 468 3.55 7.22 7.62
C LYS A 468 3.09 6.01 8.43
N SER A 469 3.99 5.46 9.24
CA SER A 469 3.63 4.44 10.22
C SER A 469 2.48 4.93 11.09
N GLY A 470 1.47 4.09 11.30
CA GLY A 470 0.29 4.42 12.11
C GLY A 470 -0.83 5.16 11.37
N TRP A 471 -0.76 5.34 10.06
CA TRP A 471 -1.92 5.85 9.33
C TRP A 471 -3.04 4.79 9.30
N HIS A 472 -4.28 5.23 9.40
CA HIS A 472 -5.45 4.35 9.36
C HIS A 472 -5.68 3.86 7.91
N HIS A 473 -5.22 2.67 7.60
CA HIS A 473 -5.32 2.12 6.25
C HIS A 473 -6.79 1.84 5.91
N ASP A 474 -7.28 2.43 4.83
CA ASP A 474 -8.69 2.41 4.43
C ASP A 474 -9.66 2.83 5.56
N GLY A 475 -9.22 3.79 6.41
CA GLY A 475 -10.02 4.34 7.50
C GLY A 475 -10.15 3.44 8.74
N GLY A 476 -9.60 2.22 8.71
CA GLY A 476 -9.64 1.26 9.81
C GLY A 476 -8.40 1.32 10.72
N PHE A 477 -8.50 0.69 11.87
CA PHE A 477 -7.34 0.45 12.73
C PHE A 477 -6.55 -0.75 12.22
N ASN A 478 -5.24 -0.68 12.32
CA ASN A 478 -4.37 -1.75 11.82
C ASN A 478 -4.19 -2.88 12.84
N LEU A 479 -4.13 -2.55 14.13
CA LEU A 479 -3.96 -3.50 15.23
C LEU A 479 -5.26 -3.76 15.97
N LEU A 480 -6.04 -2.72 16.29
CA LEU A 480 -7.29 -2.86 17.04
C LEU A 480 -8.32 -3.74 16.32
N ASP A 481 -8.38 -3.67 14.99
CA ASP A 481 -9.31 -4.49 14.20
C ASP A 481 -8.90 -5.97 14.12
N LEU A 482 -7.69 -6.33 14.59
CA LEU A 482 -7.19 -7.70 14.68
C LEU A 482 -7.31 -8.31 16.07
N VAL A 483 -7.46 -7.51 17.13
CA VAL A 483 -7.44 -7.98 18.50
C VAL A 483 -8.85 -8.01 19.12
N HIS A 484 -9.02 -8.80 20.17
CA HIS A 484 -10.19 -8.72 21.02
C HIS A 484 -9.78 -8.37 22.46
N ALA A 485 -10.64 -7.62 23.15
CA ALA A 485 -10.44 -7.24 24.52
C ALA A 485 -11.12 -8.23 25.49
N VAL A 486 -10.44 -8.50 26.62
CA VAL A 486 -11.02 -9.20 27.76
C VAL A 486 -10.95 -8.28 28.96
N ASP A 487 -12.08 -8.00 29.57
CA ASP A 487 -12.20 -7.14 30.72
C ASP A 487 -12.40 -7.95 32.01
N ILE A 488 -11.68 -7.54 33.08
CA ILE A 488 -12.00 -7.90 34.46
C ILE A 488 -12.76 -6.70 35.03
N GLU A 489 -14.03 -6.89 35.35
CA GLU A 489 -14.86 -5.81 35.88
C GLU A 489 -14.44 -5.39 37.28
N ARG A 490 -14.71 -4.12 37.61
CA ARG A 490 -14.46 -3.59 38.94
C ARG A 490 -15.12 -4.46 39.99
N ASN A 491 -14.43 -4.69 41.11
CA ASN A 491 -14.88 -5.49 42.28
C ASN A 491 -14.98 -7.00 42.03
N THR A 492 -14.48 -7.54 40.87
CA THR A 492 -14.42 -8.98 40.65
C THR A 492 -13.53 -9.66 41.69
N ASP A 493 -12.41 -9.03 42.04
CA ASP A 493 -11.48 -9.44 43.11
C ASP A 493 -12.15 -9.47 44.49
N MET A 494 -12.99 -8.51 44.81
CA MET A 494 -13.74 -8.52 46.11
C MET A 494 -14.68 -9.70 46.25
N TYR A 495 -15.21 -10.21 45.16
CA TYR A 495 -16.03 -11.44 45.17
C TYR A 495 -15.17 -12.69 45.37
N CYS A 496 -13.95 -12.67 44.83
CA CYS A 496 -12.99 -13.75 45.02
C CYS A 496 -12.51 -13.86 46.50
N ASP A 497 -12.29 -12.73 47.14
CA ASP A 497 -11.91 -12.66 48.56
C ASP A 497 -12.95 -13.32 49.47
N GLY A 498 -14.24 -13.24 49.09
CA GLY A 498 -15.34 -13.91 49.82
C GLY A 498 -15.33 -15.45 49.77
N PHE A 499 -14.48 -16.04 48.88
CA PHE A 499 -14.25 -17.48 48.80
C PHE A 499 -12.93 -17.94 49.39
N ASP A 500 -12.10 -17.01 49.81
CA ASP A 500 -10.85 -17.30 50.53
C ASP A 500 -11.18 -17.72 51.94
N MET A 501 -10.91 -18.98 52.28
CA MET A 501 -11.19 -19.52 53.62
C MET A 501 -10.30 -18.95 54.71
N ASP A 502 -9.25 -18.22 54.33
CA ASP A 502 -8.32 -17.56 55.27
C ASP A 502 -8.68 -16.09 55.53
N VAL A 503 -9.76 -15.57 54.90
CA VAL A 503 -10.28 -14.22 55.20
C VAL A 503 -11.51 -14.36 56.11
N GLU A 504 -11.28 -14.10 57.41
CA GLU A 504 -12.35 -13.96 58.44
C GLU A 504 -13.02 -12.59 58.34
#